data_ceee689505834f9baed631ac5424828d
#
_entry.id   ceee689505834f9baed631ac5424828d
#
_cell.length_a   1.000
_cell.length_b   1.000
_cell.length_c   1.000
_cell.angle_alpha   90.00
_cell.angle_beta   90.00
_cell.angle_gamma   90.00
#
_symmetry.space_group_name_H-M   'P 1'
#
loop_
_entity.id
_entity.type
_entity.pdbx_description
1 polymer ?
#
loop_
_entity_poly.entity_id
_entity_poly.type
_entity_poly.pdbx_seq_one_letter_code
_entity_poly.pdbx_strand_id
1 'polypeptide(L)'
;MAANLSAVGARARDSDFVDQCSLWGLRERLPLHWPTPPNVPPSPKRRYRSHYVYQGGDDLLDAAAWAHLSDFDLVLRLIDFSGLRPVLAQRLGWTSDRGWPPFDPVSMFLLQGWQIVNSWNRAKTLDNLSDPRYVDYAERFGFEEGVYPTEGGLRYFLTALGRHSEVEGDTVLVERDGEESVKVAIQYLNQLLVGAVTLIREAGLLSAEAWN
;
A
#
# COMPACT_ATOMS: atom_id res chain seq x y z
N MET A 1 -18.16 -5.84 10.35
CA MET A 1 -18.67 -6.08 9.00
C MET A 1 -17.50 -5.96 8.06
N ALA A 2 -16.98 -7.06 7.55
CA ALA A 2 -15.95 -7.03 6.51
C ALA A 2 -16.66 -6.66 5.21
N ALA A 3 -16.38 -5.48 4.66
CA ALA A 3 -16.86 -5.10 3.35
C ALA A 3 -16.26 -6.08 2.33
N ASN A 4 -17.12 -6.75 1.61
CA ASN A 4 -16.80 -7.79 0.64
C ASN A 4 -16.24 -7.08 -0.63
N LEU A 5 -14.94 -6.81 -0.66
CA LEU A 5 -14.26 -6.19 -1.81
C LEU A 5 -14.11 -7.16 -3.00
N SER A 6 -14.54 -8.41 -2.86
CA SER A 6 -14.31 -9.45 -3.87
C SER A 6 -15.35 -9.53 -4.99
N ALA A 7 -16.36 -8.65 -5.03
CA ALA A 7 -17.47 -8.75 -5.98
C ALA A 7 -17.66 -7.53 -6.88
N VAL A 8 -16.65 -6.67 -7.03
CA VAL A 8 -16.74 -5.59 -8.02
C VAL A 8 -16.27 -6.13 -9.37
N GLY A 9 -17.20 -6.76 -10.07
CA GLY A 9 -17.02 -7.11 -11.48
C GLY A 9 -16.63 -5.87 -12.26
N ALA A 10 -15.73 -6.05 -13.25
CA ALA A 10 -15.33 -5.05 -14.21
C ALA A 10 -16.59 -4.41 -14.86
N ARG A 11 -17.13 -3.38 -14.22
CA ARG A 11 -18.13 -2.52 -14.87
C ARG A 11 -17.37 -1.66 -15.87
N ALA A 12 -17.85 -1.62 -17.08
CA ALA A 12 -17.38 -0.69 -18.09
C ALA A 12 -17.38 0.71 -17.46
N ARG A 13 -16.18 1.24 -17.17
CA ARG A 13 -16.03 2.62 -16.71
C ARG A 13 -16.37 3.50 -17.90
N ASP A 14 -17.26 4.48 -17.67
CA ASP A 14 -17.74 5.38 -18.71
C ASP A 14 -16.55 6.02 -19.42
N SER A 15 -16.49 5.88 -20.75
CA SER A 15 -15.48 6.49 -21.60
C SER A 15 -15.47 8.02 -21.46
N ASP A 16 -16.58 8.61 -21.03
CA ASP A 16 -16.76 10.06 -20.85
C ASP A 16 -15.92 10.61 -19.68
N PHE A 17 -15.48 9.77 -18.74
CA PHE A 17 -14.63 10.20 -17.62
C PHE A 17 -13.24 10.66 -18.09
N VAL A 18 -12.71 10.05 -19.13
CA VAL A 18 -11.39 10.36 -19.68
C VAL A 18 -11.39 11.67 -20.46
N ASP A 19 -12.52 11.99 -21.09
CA ASP A 19 -12.68 13.25 -21.85
C ASP A 19 -12.84 14.49 -20.95
N GLN A 20 -13.33 14.32 -19.71
CA GLN A 20 -13.53 15.43 -18.77
C GLN A 20 -12.24 15.83 -18.01
N CYS A 21 -11.34 14.89 -17.80
CA CYS A 21 -10.03 15.20 -17.26
C CYS A 21 -9.10 15.47 -18.42
N SER A 22 -8.85 16.74 -18.76
CA SER A 22 -7.80 17.02 -19.75
C SER A 22 -6.55 16.29 -19.30
N LEU A 23 -6.04 15.35 -20.09
CA LEU A 23 -4.85 14.53 -19.81
C LEU A 23 -3.66 15.38 -19.31
N TRP A 24 -3.60 16.65 -19.71
CA TRP A 24 -2.63 17.63 -19.26
C TRP A 24 -2.79 18.05 -17.80
N GLY A 25 -4.02 18.25 -17.32
CA GLY A 25 -4.28 18.60 -15.91
C GLY A 25 -4.05 17.44 -14.95
N LEU A 26 -4.14 16.19 -15.43
CA LEU A 26 -3.79 15.01 -14.66
C LEU A 26 -2.27 14.83 -14.54
N ARG A 27 -1.50 15.11 -15.60
CA ARG A 27 -0.04 15.04 -15.59
C ARG A 27 0.60 15.90 -14.50
N GLU A 28 0.05 17.07 -14.23
CA GLU A 28 0.57 18.00 -13.22
C GLU A 28 0.21 17.57 -11.78
N ARG A 29 -0.75 16.67 -11.61
CA ARG A 29 -1.26 16.24 -10.30
C ARG A 29 -0.80 14.84 -9.89
N LEU A 30 -0.28 14.06 -10.81
CA LEU A 30 0.22 12.71 -10.53
C LEU A 30 1.74 12.71 -10.34
N PRO A 31 2.25 11.86 -9.46
CA PRO A 31 1.49 10.99 -8.54
C PRO A 31 0.84 11.77 -7.39
N LEU A 32 -0.27 11.24 -6.88
CA LEU A 32 -0.83 11.71 -5.62
C LEU A 32 0.12 11.29 -4.50
N HIS A 33 0.73 12.24 -3.81
CA HIS A 33 1.64 11.95 -2.72
C HIS A 33 0.86 11.62 -1.45
N TRP A 34 1.24 10.53 -0.80
CA TRP A 34 0.72 10.21 0.53
C TRP A 34 1.10 11.33 1.52
N PRO A 35 0.14 11.95 2.23
CA PRO A 35 0.45 13.01 3.15
C PRO A 35 1.26 12.47 4.34
N THR A 36 2.44 13.04 4.56
CA THR A 36 3.24 12.74 5.76
C THR A 36 2.78 13.66 6.87
N PRO A 37 2.32 13.15 8.03
CA PRO A 37 1.97 13.98 9.16
C PRO A 37 3.15 14.87 9.61
N PRO A 38 2.92 16.14 9.96
CA PRO A 38 3.97 17.10 10.25
C PRO A 38 4.85 16.73 11.47
N ASN A 39 4.31 15.93 12.37
CA ASN A 39 5.00 15.54 13.61
C ASN A 39 5.72 14.19 13.51
N VAL A 40 5.69 13.53 12.37
CA VAL A 40 6.42 12.27 12.20
C VAL A 40 7.90 12.60 12.00
N PRO A 41 8.80 12.10 12.86
CA PRO A 41 10.23 12.31 12.67
C PRO A 41 10.67 11.69 11.35
N PRO A 42 11.67 12.26 10.68
CA PRO A 42 12.19 11.68 9.45
C PRO A 42 12.60 10.23 9.70
N SER A 43 12.27 9.36 8.75
CA SER A 43 12.70 7.97 8.81
C SER A 43 14.21 7.91 9.06
N PRO A 44 14.69 7.11 10.00
CA PRO A 44 16.13 6.93 10.17
C PRO A 44 16.73 6.55 8.81
N LYS A 45 17.97 6.95 8.56
CA LYS A 45 18.73 6.59 7.34
C LYS A 45 19.04 5.10 7.36
N ARG A 46 18.01 4.30 7.34
CA ARG A 46 18.10 2.85 7.40
C ARG A 46 18.26 2.29 6.00
N ARG A 47 19.15 1.33 5.84
CA ARG A 47 19.25 0.56 4.60
C ARG A 47 18.18 -0.53 4.61
N TYR A 48 17.37 -0.58 3.57
CA TYR A 48 16.37 -1.63 3.38
C TYR A 48 16.91 -2.70 2.41
N ARG A 49 16.46 -3.94 2.56
CA ARG A 49 16.77 -5.05 1.63
C ARG A 49 16.06 -4.85 0.30
N SER A 50 14.86 -4.32 0.39
CA SER A 50 14.06 -3.85 -0.73
C SER A 50 13.57 -2.46 -0.40
N HIS A 51 13.20 -1.68 -1.37
CA HIS A 51 12.67 -0.35 -1.16
C HIS A 51 11.63 -0.05 -2.22
N TYR A 52 10.53 0.54 -1.77
CA TYR A 52 9.51 1.04 -2.66
C TYR A 52 10.06 2.20 -3.47
N VAL A 53 9.96 2.08 -4.77
CA VAL A 53 10.26 3.16 -5.72
C VAL A 53 8.98 3.39 -6.51
N TYR A 54 8.43 4.59 -6.41
CA TYR A 54 7.31 4.96 -7.25
C TYR A 54 7.74 4.93 -8.72
N GLN A 55 7.07 4.11 -9.48
CA GLN A 55 7.27 3.99 -10.92
C GLN A 55 6.05 4.53 -11.69
N GLY A 56 5.41 5.54 -11.14
CA GLY A 56 4.32 6.22 -11.81
C GLY A 56 4.85 7.01 -12.99
N GLY A 57 4.18 6.96 -14.07
CA GLY A 57 4.64 7.73 -15.17
C GLY A 57 3.88 7.57 -16.46
N ASP A 58 4.61 7.44 -17.51
CA ASP A 58 4.14 7.60 -18.89
C ASP A 58 3.02 6.60 -19.28
N ASP A 59 2.94 5.46 -18.62
CA ASP A 59 1.88 4.47 -18.82
C ASP A 59 0.48 4.94 -18.38
N LEU A 60 0.40 6.00 -17.58
CA LEU A 60 -0.87 6.56 -17.13
C LEU A 60 -1.62 7.33 -18.22
N LEU A 61 -1.01 7.51 -19.37
CA LEU A 61 -1.57 8.32 -20.46
C LEU A 61 -2.49 7.54 -21.38
N ASP A 62 -2.51 6.23 -21.30
CA ASP A 62 -3.42 5.40 -22.08
C ASP A 62 -4.69 5.08 -21.29
N ALA A 63 -5.70 5.91 -21.48
CA ALA A 63 -7.01 5.75 -20.85
C ALA A 63 -7.68 4.41 -21.18
N ALA A 64 -7.40 3.83 -22.35
CA ALA A 64 -7.93 2.52 -22.73
C ALA A 64 -7.34 1.40 -21.85
N ALA A 65 -6.11 1.55 -21.41
CA ALA A 65 -5.48 0.61 -20.48
C ALA A 65 -6.12 0.64 -19.08
N TRP A 66 -6.69 1.76 -18.65
CA TRP A 66 -7.30 1.89 -17.32
C TRP A 66 -8.58 1.09 -17.15
N ALA A 67 -9.35 0.92 -18.24
CA ALA A 67 -10.61 0.17 -18.21
C ALA A 67 -10.45 -1.29 -17.74
N HIS A 68 -9.24 -1.82 -17.85
CA HIS A 68 -8.93 -3.20 -17.51
C HIS A 68 -8.17 -3.36 -16.18
N LEU A 69 -7.81 -2.24 -15.52
CA LEU A 69 -7.09 -2.29 -14.26
C LEU A 69 -8.04 -2.62 -13.09
N SER A 70 -7.54 -3.41 -12.15
CA SER A 70 -8.20 -3.57 -10.86
C SER A 70 -8.10 -2.27 -10.06
N ASP A 71 -8.96 -2.12 -9.05
CA ASP A 71 -8.90 -0.95 -8.16
C ASP A 71 -7.56 -0.88 -7.41
N PHE A 72 -6.99 -2.01 -7.09
CA PHE A 72 -5.68 -2.08 -6.46
C PHE A 72 -4.56 -1.65 -7.42
N ASP A 73 -4.64 -2.03 -8.69
CA ASP A 73 -3.70 -1.56 -9.71
C ASP A 73 -3.75 -0.05 -9.88
N LEU A 74 -4.94 0.53 -9.82
CA LEU A 74 -5.09 2.00 -9.84
C LEU A 74 -4.43 2.64 -8.63
N VAL A 75 -4.66 2.11 -7.44
CA VAL A 75 -4.01 2.60 -6.22
C VAL A 75 -2.48 2.57 -6.37
N LEU A 76 -1.92 1.47 -6.88
CA LEU A 76 -0.48 1.32 -7.09
C LEU A 76 0.10 2.29 -8.14
N ARG A 77 -0.71 2.69 -9.12
CA ARG A 77 -0.27 3.57 -10.21
C ARG A 77 -0.45 5.04 -9.89
N LEU A 78 -1.45 5.39 -9.10
CA LEU A 78 -1.84 6.78 -8.87
C LEU A 78 -1.21 7.37 -7.61
N ILE A 79 -0.75 6.55 -6.65
CA ILE A 79 -0.27 7.03 -5.36
C ILE A 79 1.22 6.72 -5.17
N ASP A 80 1.98 7.76 -4.83
CA ASP A 80 3.31 7.62 -4.27
C ASP A 80 3.21 7.43 -2.75
N PHE A 81 3.50 6.21 -2.30
CA PHE A 81 3.47 5.84 -0.89
C PHE A 81 4.78 6.14 -0.14
N SER A 82 5.76 6.81 -0.75
CA SER A 82 7.04 7.11 -0.09
C SER A 82 6.85 7.91 1.21
N GLY A 83 5.86 8.80 1.24
CA GLY A 83 5.46 9.57 2.44
C GLY A 83 4.93 8.71 3.59
N LEU A 84 4.49 7.48 3.31
CA LEU A 84 4.03 6.55 4.35
C LEU A 84 5.20 5.86 5.09
N ARG A 85 6.39 5.82 4.49
CA ARG A 85 7.54 5.13 5.10
C ARG A 85 7.88 5.61 6.50
N PRO A 86 8.03 6.92 6.78
CA PRO A 86 8.32 7.39 8.13
C PRO A 86 7.19 7.04 9.12
N VAL A 87 5.93 7.09 8.70
CA VAL A 87 4.77 6.73 9.52
C VAL A 87 4.82 5.27 9.95
N LEU A 88 5.04 4.37 8.99
CA LEU A 88 5.16 2.94 9.27
C LEU A 88 6.41 2.62 10.09
N ALA A 89 7.56 3.26 9.80
CA ALA A 89 8.79 3.06 10.55
C ALA A 89 8.65 3.49 12.02
N GLN A 90 8.00 4.61 12.28
CA GLN A 90 7.69 5.06 13.63
C GLN A 90 6.82 4.03 14.36
N ARG A 91 5.74 3.60 13.73
CA ARG A 91 4.82 2.61 14.32
C ARG A 91 5.46 1.23 14.53
N LEU A 92 6.42 0.87 13.72
CA LEU A 92 7.24 -0.35 13.91
C LEU A 92 8.27 -0.20 15.03
N GLY A 93 8.44 0.99 15.60
CA GLY A 93 9.48 1.26 16.60
C GLY A 93 10.89 1.24 16.01
N TRP A 94 11.03 1.46 14.72
CA TRP A 94 12.33 1.44 14.04
C TRP A 94 13.03 2.80 14.18
N THR A 95 13.59 3.02 15.36
CA THR A 95 14.28 4.28 15.70
C THR A 95 15.78 4.26 15.42
N SER A 96 16.34 3.11 15.04
CA SER A 96 17.78 2.92 14.87
C SER A 96 18.10 2.30 13.51
N ASP A 97 19.24 2.65 12.95
CA ASP A 97 19.81 2.08 11.72
C ASP A 97 20.64 0.81 11.96
N ARG A 98 20.74 0.36 13.23
CA ARG A 98 21.49 -0.84 13.60
C ARG A 98 20.72 -2.11 13.27
N GLY A 99 21.47 -3.17 12.95
CA GLY A 99 20.96 -4.50 12.69
C GLY A 99 20.89 -4.86 11.21
N TRP A 100 20.37 -6.05 10.92
CA TRP A 100 20.18 -6.52 9.55
C TRP A 100 19.15 -5.65 8.82
N PRO A 101 19.37 -5.29 7.55
CA PRO A 101 18.41 -4.49 6.80
C PRO A 101 17.05 -5.21 6.73
N PRO A 102 15.98 -4.63 7.27
CA PRO A 102 14.64 -5.18 7.12
C PRO A 102 14.10 -4.90 5.73
N PHE A 103 12.99 -5.52 5.38
CA PHE A 103 12.23 -5.07 4.20
C PHE A 103 11.66 -3.68 4.40
N ASP A 104 11.55 -2.92 3.30
CA ASP A 104 10.93 -1.60 3.33
C ASP A 104 9.48 -1.73 3.87
N PRO A 105 9.11 -0.92 4.86
CA PRO A 105 7.77 -0.99 5.43
C PRO A 105 6.66 -0.67 4.42
N VAL A 106 6.94 0.13 3.40
CA VAL A 106 5.99 0.40 2.32
C VAL A 106 5.81 -0.84 1.44
N SER A 107 6.91 -1.53 1.09
CA SER A 107 6.82 -2.80 0.34
C SER A 107 5.99 -3.85 1.10
N MET A 108 6.17 -3.95 2.41
CA MET A 108 5.41 -4.86 3.26
C MET A 108 3.93 -4.44 3.38
N PHE A 109 3.64 -3.14 3.42
CA PHE A 109 2.28 -2.60 3.39
C PHE A 109 1.57 -2.96 2.08
N LEU A 110 2.22 -2.73 0.92
CA LEU A 110 1.65 -3.04 -0.39
C LEU A 110 1.40 -4.53 -0.56
N LEU A 111 2.32 -5.38 -0.12
CA LEU A 111 2.14 -6.83 -0.12
C LEU A 111 0.93 -7.24 0.73
N GLN A 112 0.77 -6.65 1.91
CA GLN A 112 -0.38 -6.94 2.77
C GLN A 112 -1.68 -6.42 2.15
N GLY A 113 -1.67 -5.26 1.51
CA GLY A 113 -2.80 -4.74 0.75
C GLY A 113 -3.23 -5.69 -0.36
N TRP A 114 -2.28 -6.21 -1.11
CA TRP A 114 -2.51 -7.20 -2.16
C TRP A 114 -3.13 -8.50 -1.62
N GLN A 115 -2.67 -8.96 -0.46
CA GLN A 115 -3.24 -10.09 0.26
C GLN A 115 -4.72 -9.86 0.59
N ILE A 116 -5.03 -8.68 1.14
CA ILE A 116 -6.37 -8.33 1.60
C ILE A 116 -7.35 -8.23 0.43
N VAL A 117 -6.98 -7.50 -0.61
CA VAL A 117 -7.83 -7.28 -1.79
C VAL A 117 -8.18 -8.60 -2.48
N ASN A 118 -7.23 -9.53 -2.54
CA ASN A 118 -7.44 -10.83 -3.15
C ASN A 118 -8.02 -11.89 -2.20
N SER A 119 -8.23 -11.56 -0.93
CA SER A 119 -8.71 -12.50 0.10
C SER A 119 -7.85 -13.78 0.21
N TRP A 120 -6.55 -13.66 -0.01
CA TRP A 120 -5.61 -14.77 0.09
C TRP A 120 -5.13 -14.96 1.52
N ASN A 121 -4.70 -16.18 1.85
CA ASN A 121 -3.91 -16.40 3.06
C ASN A 121 -2.43 -16.04 2.81
N ARG A 122 -1.63 -15.96 3.86
CA ARG A 122 -0.22 -15.56 3.79
C ARG A 122 0.62 -16.46 2.89
N ALA A 123 0.46 -17.77 3.02
CA ALA A 123 1.19 -18.74 2.22
C ALA A 123 0.92 -18.51 0.72
N LYS A 124 -0.36 -18.42 0.34
CA LYS A 124 -0.76 -18.16 -1.05
C LYS A 124 -0.22 -16.82 -1.58
N THR A 125 -0.19 -15.78 -0.74
CA THR A 125 0.34 -14.48 -1.13
C THR A 125 1.83 -14.56 -1.46
N LEU A 126 2.60 -15.27 -0.62
CA LEU A 126 4.05 -15.43 -0.81
C LEU A 126 4.37 -16.35 -1.99
N ASP A 127 3.58 -17.40 -2.19
CA ASP A 127 3.68 -18.27 -3.37
C ASP A 127 3.47 -17.44 -4.65
N ASN A 128 2.41 -16.62 -4.67
CA ASN A 128 2.12 -15.76 -5.81
C ASN A 128 3.19 -14.69 -6.03
N LEU A 129 3.77 -14.13 -4.96
CA LEU A 129 4.87 -13.15 -5.07
C LEU A 129 6.09 -13.73 -5.79
N SER A 130 6.32 -15.04 -5.65
CA SER A 130 7.42 -15.77 -6.29
C SER A 130 7.05 -16.35 -7.66
N ASP A 131 5.80 -16.23 -8.08
CA ASP A 131 5.29 -16.77 -9.33
C ASP A 131 5.61 -15.81 -10.49
N PRO A 132 6.22 -16.28 -11.59
CA PRO A 132 6.53 -15.44 -12.76
C PRO A 132 5.34 -14.67 -13.33
N ARG A 133 4.11 -15.15 -13.11
CA ARG A 133 2.88 -14.46 -13.55
C ARG A 133 2.61 -13.15 -12.81
N TYR A 134 3.24 -12.95 -11.68
CA TYR A 134 3.04 -11.80 -10.80
C TYR A 134 4.33 -11.00 -10.56
N VAL A 135 5.34 -11.20 -11.41
CA VAL A 135 6.63 -10.49 -11.29
C VAL A 135 6.46 -8.97 -11.25
N ASP A 136 5.54 -8.44 -12.08
CA ASP A 136 5.24 -7.01 -12.12
C ASP A 136 4.76 -6.45 -10.77
N TYR A 137 4.02 -7.25 -9.99
CA TYR A 137 3.60 -6.85 -8.64
C TYR A 137 4.77 -6.83 -7.67
N ALA A 138 5.67 -7.82 -7.73
CA ALA A 138 6.86 -7.85 -6.89
C ALA A 138 7.72 -6.60 -7.11
N GLU A 139 7.96 -6.25 -8.37
CA GLU A 139 8.70 -5.04 -8.75
C GLU A 139 7.99 -3.77 -8.29
N ARG A 140 6.68 -3.66 -8.51
CA ARG A 140 5.86 -2.49 -8.09
C ARG A 140 5.83 -2.33 -6.57
N PHE A 141 5.91 -3.42 -5.82
CA PHE A 141 6.04 -3.36 -4.35
C PHE A 141 7.46 -2.98 -3.92
N GLY A 142 8.42 -2.94 -4.84
CA GLY A 142 9.81 -2.61 -4.56
C GLY A 142 10.63 -3.78 -4.06
N PHE A 143 10.22 -5.03 -4.32
CA PHE A 143 11.02 -6.21 -4.03
C PHE A 143 12.02 -6.48 -5.16
N GLU A 144 13.25 -6.81 -4.78
CA GLU A 144 14.25 -7.31 -5.71
C GLU A 144 13.91 -8.76 -6.09
N GLU A 145 14.21 -9.14 -7.33
CA GLU A 145 13.97 -10.51 -7.81
C GLU A 145 14.66 -11.54 -6.90
N GLY A 146 13.90 -12.54 -6.49
CA GLY A 146 14.38 -13.60 -5.59
C GLY A 146 14.60 -13.18 -4.13
N VAL A 147 14.32 -11.92 -3.77
CA VAL A 147 14.49 -11.39 -2.42
C VAL A 147 13.12 -11.06 -1.83
N TYR A 148 12.42 -12.08 -1.36
CA TYR A 148 11.06 -11.94 -0.84
C TYR A 148 10.98 -12.20 0.67
N PRO A 149 9.97 -11.64 1.36
CA PRO A 149 9.74 -11.94 2.76
C PRO A 149 9.31 -13.41 2.94
N THR A 150 9.69 -13.99 4.06
CA THR A 150 9.15 -15.29 4.49
C THR A 150 7.83 -15.08 5.24
N GLU A 151 7.07 -16.17 5.45
CA GLU A 151 5.86 -16.12 6.28
C GLU A 151 6.16 -15.62 7.71
N GLY A 152 7.28 -16.09 8.28
CA GLY A 152 7.75 -15.60 9.58
C GLY A 152 8.10 -14.11 9.57
N GLY A 153 8.71 -13.62 8.49
CA GLY A 153 9.03 -12.20 8.30
C GLY A 153 7.78 -11.33 8.20
N LEU A 154 6.78 -11.79 7.44
CA LEU A 154 5.50 -11.10 7.32
C LEU A 154 4.73 -11.09 8.65
N ARG A 155 4.71 -12.22 9.36
CA ARG A 155 4.11 -12.30 10.70
C ARG A 155 4.81 -11.37 11.69
N TYR A 156 6.15 -11.33 11.67
CA TYR A 156 6.93 -10.42 12.52
C TYR A 156 6.57 -8.95 12.24
N PHE A 157 6.50 -8.56 10.97
CA PHE A 157 6.09 -7.21 10.55
C PHE A 157 4.72 -6.85 11.12
N LEU A 158 3.71 -7.71 10.93
CA LEU A 158 2.36 -7.48 11.44
C LEU A 158 2.33 -7.42 12.98
N THR A 159 3.03 -8.33 13.65
CA THR A 159 3.10 -8.31 15.12
C THR A 159 3.76 -7.03 15.63
N ALA A 160 4.86 -6.59 15.02
CA ALA A 160 5.55 -5.36 15.40
C ALA A 160 4.65 -4.13 15.15
N LEU A 161 3.98 -4.07 13.99
CA LEU A 161 3.09 -2.97 13.64
C LEU A 161 1.89 -2.85 14.58
N GLY A 162 1.33 -3.97 15.04
CA GLY A 162 0.18 -4.01 15.92
C GLY A 162 0.50 -3.79 17.39
N ARG A 163 1.78 -3.86 17.79
CA ARG A 163 2.21 -3.55 19.16
C ARG A 163 2.12 -2.06 19.48
N HIS A 164 2.14 -1.20 18.48
CA HIS A 164 2.05 0.24 18.66
C HIS A 164 0.63 0.71 18.33
N SER A 165 0.16 1.69 19.09
CA SER A 165 -1.12 2.37 18.85
C SER A 165 -0.90 3.87 18.96
N GLU A 166 -1.77 4.64 18.33
CA GLU A 166 -1.81 6.07 18.51
C GLU A 166 -2.70 6.40 19.71
N VAL A 167 -2.16 7.16 20.64
CA VAL A 167 -2.86 7.68 21.82
C VAL A 167 -2.57 9.18 21.90
N GLU A 168 -3.59 10.00 21.75
CA GLU A 168 -3.49 11.48 21.80
C GLU A 168 -2.48 12.05 20.78
N GLY A 169 -2.31 11.37 19.62
CA GLY A 169 -1.37 11.77 18.56
C GLY A 169 0.04 11.20 18.71
N ASP A 170 0.34 10.55 19.82
CA ASP A 170 1.62 9.89 20.03
C ASP A 170 1.55 8.39 19.71
N THR A 171 2.61 7.85 19.14
CA THR A 171 2.76 6.40 18.94
C THR A 171 3.31 5.77 20.21
N VAL A 172 2.49 4.97 20.87
CA VAL A 172 2.85 4.29 22.11
C VAL A 172 2.92 2.77 21.95
N LEU A 173 3.86 2.15 22.68
CA LEU A 173 3.95 0.71 22.75
C LEU A 173 2.86 0.17 23.71
N VAL A 174 2.07 -0.76 23.19
CA VAL A 174 1.02 -1.45 23.96
C VAL A 174 1.35 -2.92 24.01
N GLU A 175 1.29 -3.51 25.19
CA GLU A 175 1.43 -4.96 25.32
C GLU A 175 0.20 -5.66 24.76
N ARG A 176 0.43 -6.49 23.72
CA ARG A 176 -0.58 -7.34 23.09
C ARG A 176 0.06 -8.69 22.79
N ASP A 177 -0.73 -9.75 22.83
CA ASP A 177 -0.28 -11.04 22.32
C ASP A 177 -0.09 -11.00 20.78
N GLY A 178 0.57 -12.04 20.24
CA GLY A 178 0.93 -12.06 18.82
C GLY A 178 -0.29 -12.04 17.88
N GLU A 179 -1.41 -12.63 18.28
CA GLU A 179 -2.62 -12.69 17.44
C GLU A 179 -3.43 -11.40 17.51
N GLU A 180 -3.56 -10.82 18.69
CA GLU A 180 -4.21 -9.53 18.87
C GLU A 180 -3.44 -8.43 18.13
N SER A 181 -2.11 -8.43 18.24
CA SER A 181 -1.27 -7.52 17.48
C SER A 181 -1.48 -7.64 15.98
N VAL A 182 -1.57 -8.85 15.44
CA VAL A 182 -1.83 -9.06 14.00
C VAL A 182 -3.20 -8.51 13.59
N LYS A 183 -4.24 -8.70 14.39
CA LYS A 183 -5.58 -8.14 14.13
C LYS A 183 -5.55 -6.62 14.08
N VAL A 184 -4.91 -5.99 15.07
CA VAL A 184 -4.76 -4.53 15.13
C VAL A 184 -3.96 -4.00 13.94
N ALA A 185 -2.87 -4.69 13.56
CA ALA A 185 -2.09 -4.33 12.37
C ALA A 185 -2.94 -4.38 11.10
N ILE A 186 -3.70 -5.44 10.90
CA ILE A 186 -4.57 -5.59 9.72
C ILE A 186 -5.63 -4.49 9.67
N GLN A 187 -6.24 -4.15 10.80
CA GLN A 187 -7.21 -3.04 10.87
C GLN A 187 -6.55 -1.71 10.49
N TYR A 188 -5.37 -1.45 11.02
CA TYR A 188 -4.61 -0.24 10.69
C TYR A 188 -4.24 -0.18 9.21
N LEU A 189 -3.73 -1.26 8.64
CA LEU A 189 -3.39 -1.32 7.21
C LEU A 189 -4.63 -1.16 6.32
N ASN A 190 -5.77 -1.70 6.73
CA ASN A 190 -7.05 -1.46 6.03
C ASN A 190 -7.44 0.02 6.06
N GLN A 191 -7.26 0.72 7.18
CA GLN A 191 -7.52 2.16 7.25
C GLN A 191 -6.62 2.94 6.30
N LEU A 192 -5.35 2.56 6.18
CA LEU A 192 -4.43 3.17 5.22
C LEU A 192 -4.86 2.91 3.77
N LEU A 193 -5.32 1.70 3.43
CA LEU A 193 -5.86 1.40 2.10
C LEU A 193 -7.12 2.21 1.79
N VAL A 194 -8.04 2.35 2.75
CA VAL A 194 -9.21 3.20 2.60
C VAL A 194 -8.79 4.68 2.41
N GLY A 195 -7.77 5.12 3.14
CA GLY A 195 -7.18 6.46 2.95
C GLY A 195 -6.64 6.66 1.53
N ALA A 196 -5.97 5.64 0.97
CA ALA A 196 -5.49 5.68 -0.41
C ALA A 196 -6.62 5.87 -1.43
N VAL A 197 -7.69 5.10 -1.29
CA VAL A 197 -8.88 5.22 -2.13
C VAL A 197 -9.54 6.60 -1.97
N THR A 198 -9.59 7.12 -0.75
CA THR A 198 -10.13 8.46 -0.47
C THR A 198 -9.32 9.54 -1.18
N LEU A 199 -7.99 9.47 -1.16
CA LEU A 199 -7.14 10.42 -1.89
C LEU A 199 -7.44 10.42 -3.39
N ILE A 200 -7.60 9.24 -4.00
CA ILE A 200 -7.91 9.10 -5.43
C ILE A 200 -9.29 9.72 -5.72
N ARG A 201 -10.28 9.48 -4.86
CA ARG A 201 -11.63 10.04 -5.00
C ARG A 201 -11.66 11.56 -4.85
N GLU A 202 -10.97 12.10 -3.86
CA GLU A 202 -10.87 13.55 -3.63
C GLU A 202 -10.14 14.26 -4.76
N ALA A 203 -9.22 13.58 -5.44
CA ALA A 203 -8.59 14.06 -6.65
C ALA A 203 -9.50 14.01 -7.89
N GLY A 204 -10.73 13.46 -7.77
CA GLY A 204 -11.68 13.33 -8.87
C GLY A 204 -11.35 12.21 -9.86
N LEU A 205 -10.46 11.29 -9.48
CA LEU A 205 -9.99 10.18 -10.33
C LEU A 205 -10.86 8.92 -10.22
N LEU A 206 -11.84 8.92 -9.32
CA LEU A 206 -12.87 7.87 -9.19
C LEU A 206 -14.24 8.53 -9.10
N SER A 207 -15.21 8.01 -9.86
CA SER A 207 -16.58 8.46 -9.71
C SER A 207 -17.18 8.00 -8.38
N ALA A 208 -18.04 8.81 -7.77
CA ALA A 208 -18.72 8.48 -6.53
C ALA A 208 -19.59 7.20 -6.62
N GLU A 209 -20.00 6.84 -7.84
CA GLU A 209 -20.89 5.71 -8.12
C GLU A 209 -20.14 4.36 -8.19
N ALA A 210 -18.82 4.37 -8.35
CA ALA A 210 -18.02 3.15 -8.48
C ALA A 210 -17.85 2.37 -7.17
N TRP A 211 -18.27 2.93 -6.02
CA TRP A 211 -17.97 2.41 -4.68
C TRP A 211 -19.20 2.23 -3.75
N ASN A 212 -20.42 2.30 -4.27
CA ASN A 212 -21.65 2.00 -3.52
C ASN A 212 -22.10 0.56 -3.66
#